data_42402909c3cde57ce84752466af67a50
#
_entry.id   42402909c3cde57ce84752466af67a50
#
_cell.length_a   1.000
_cell.length_b   1.000
_cell.length_c   1.000
_cell.angle_alpha   90.00
_cell.angle_beta   90.00
_cell.angle_gamma   90.00
#
_symmetry.space_group_name_H-M   'P 1'
#
loop_
_entity.id
_entity.type
_entity.pdbx_description
1 polymer ?
#
loop_
_entity_poly.entity_id
_entity_poly.type
_entity_poly.pdbx_seq_one_letter_code
_entity_poly.pdbx_strand_id
1 'polypeptide(L)'
;MRSSMKQLLEAVLSREDADVKRLLRTVPHVVRTRFEQDYLVEAIPHWLYVGDTALHLAAAALNAPAVELFLNAGADPKSQNRRGATPLHYACDARPMSAGVWNPSSQAGIIDLLLRHKADLEQVDRGGVTALHRAVRARSPVAVQGLLKAGASVDVRLGKGGSTPLHLAVQSTGAGGTAGAVAEQLEIISLLLEHGANPAASNAKGKSVYDCAGNDRIRRALERTPERRDQS
;
A
#
# COMPACT_ATOMS: atom_id res chain seq x y z
N MET A 1 -20.52 -7.21 17.54
CA MET A 1 -19.69 -6.01 17.23
C MET A 1 -20.07 -4.91 18.22
N ARG A 2 -19.12 -4.27 18.91
CA ARG A 2 -19.43 -3.17 19.85
C ARG A 2 -20.09 -2.02 19.09
N SER A 3 -21.04 -1.32 19.71
CA SER A 3 -21.79 -0.22 19.08
C SER A 3 -20.88 0.83 18.41
N SER A 4 -19.78 1.19 19.07
CA SER A 4 -18.79 2.15 18.54
C SER A 4 -18.08 1.69 17.26
N MET A 5 -17.86 0.38 17.09
CA MET A 5 -17.22 -0.17 15.90
C MET A 5 -18.17 -0.17 14.70
N LYS A 6 -19.47 -0.44 14.93
CA LYS A 6 -20.48 -0.32 13.89
C LYS A 6 -20.60 1.14 13.41
N GLN A 7 -20.65 2.08 14.34
CA GLN A 7 -20.67 3.52 14.03
C GLN A 7 -19.41 3.96 13.24
N LEU A 8 -18.23 3.42 13.58
CA LEU A 8 -16.99 3.70 12.85
C LEU A 8 -17.07 3.21 11.40
N LEU A 9 -17.53 1.97 11.19
CA LEU A 9 -17.69 1.43 9.83
C LEU A 9 -18.69 2.27 9.03
N GLU A 10 -19.86 2.56 9.59
CA GLU A 10 -20.87 3.39 8.94
C GLU A 10 -20.33 4.77 8.58
N ALA A 11 -19.66 5.46 9.51
CA ALA A 11 -19.11 6.80 9.26
C ALA A 11 -18.02 6.84 8.19
N VAL A 12 -17.13 5.83 8.14
CA VAL A 12 -16.06 5.78 7.13
C VAL A 12 -16.59 5.38 5.77
N LEU A 13 -17.58 4.47 5.72
CA LEU A 13 -18.12 3.94 4.47
C LEU A 13 -19.17 4.85 3.83
N SER A 14 -19.86 5.72 4.61
CA SER A 14 -20.75 6.75 4.07
C SER A 14 -20.01 7.74 3.15
N ARG A 15 -18.69 7.91 3.37
CA ARG A 15 -17.83 8.91 2.70
C ARG A 15 -18.26 10.36 2.98
N GLU A 16 -19.10 10.57 3.98
CA GLU A 16 -19.56 11.89 4.40
C GLU A 16 -18.71 12.40 5.58
N ASP A 17 -18.00 13.50 5.39
CA ASP A 17 -17.17 14.12 6.42
C ASP A 17 -17.95 14.43 7.69
N ALA A 18 -19.24 14.79 7.55
CA ALA A 18 -20.13 15.10 8.66
C ALA A 18 -20.30 13.89 9.60
N ASP A 19 -20.34 12.68 9.06
CA ASP A 19 -20.49 11.45 9.85
C ASP A 19 -19.23 11.16 10.66
N VAL A 20 -18.05 11.32 10.04
CA VAL A 20 -16.76 11.16 10.74
C VAL A 20 -16.60 12.23 11.83
N LYS A 21 -16.92 13.49 11.52
CA LYS A 21 -16.87 14.60 12.50
C LYS A 21 -17.85 14.38 13.64
N ARG A 22 -19.06 13.87 13.37
CA ARG A 22 -20.04 13.49 14.39
C ARG A 22 -19.49 12.38 15.29
N LEU A 23 -18.93 11.32 14.70
CA LEU A 23 -18.33 10.20 15.42
C LEU A 23 -17.20 10.68 16.35
N LEU A 24 -16.30 11.50 15.87
CA LEU A 24 -15.19 12.05 16.66
C LEU A 24 -15.67 12.89 17.85
N ARG A 25 -16.80 13.61 17.72
CA ARG A 25 -17.40 14.37 18.83
C ARG A 25 -18.07 13.48 19.86
N THR A 26 -18.78 12.42 19.41
CA THR A 26 -19.58 11.56 20.30
C THR A 26 -18.77 10.41 20.89
N VAL A 27 -17.73 9.95 20.20
CA VAL A 27 -16.86 8.83 20.58
C VAL A 27 -15.39 9.19 20.35
N PRO A 28 -14.81 10.19 21.05
CA PRO A 28 -13.45 10.67 20.75
C PRO A 28 -12.36 9.60 20.83
N HIS A 29 -12.55 8.60 21.69
CA HIS A 29 -11.59 7.50 21.86
C HIS A 29 -11.56 6.53 20.67
N VAL A 30 -12.47 6.66 19.69
CA VAL A 30 -12.53 5.77 18.52
C VAL A 30 -11.22 5.74 17.73
N VAL A 31 -10.47 6.84 17.71
CA VAL A 31 -9.16 6.92 17.03
C VAL A 31 -8.12 5.96 17.61
N ARG A 32 -8.26 5.57 18.87
CA ARG A 32 -7.37 4.64 19.59
C ARG A 32 -7.97 3.24 19.74
N THR A 33 -9.25 3.07 19.36
CA THR A 33 -9.92 1.78 19.43
C THR A 33 -9.35 0.83 18.39
N ARG A 34 -9.15 -0.43 18.79
CA ARG A 34 -8.65 -1.49 17.92
C ARG A 34 -9.71 -2.53 17.65
N PHE A 35 -9.72 -3.09 16.44
CA PHE A 35 -10.56 -4.23 16.10
C PHE A 35 -10.15 -5.45 16.95
N GLU A 36 -11.11 -6.11 17.59
CA GLU A 36 -10.89 -7.24 18.50
C GLU A 36 -10.99 -8.60 17.78
N GLN A 37 -11.52 -8.61 16.57
CA GLN A 37 -11.63 -9.78 15.71
C GLN A 37 -11.47 -9.37 14.24
N ASP A 38 -11.33 -10.36 13.37
CA ASP A 38 -11.23 -10.10 11.93
C ASP A 38 -12.61 -9.86 11.33
N TYR A 39 -12.68 -8.92 10.38
CA TYR A 39 -13.89 -8.58 9.64
C TYR A 39 -13.62 -8.57 8.13
N LEU A 40 -14.53 -9.19 7.37
CA LEU A 40 -14.65 -8.94 5.94
C LEU A 40 -15.72 -7.86 5.75
N VAL A 41 -15.36 -6.77 5.12
CA VAL A 41 -16.26 -5.66 4.81
C VAL A 41 -16.43 -5.64 3.30
N GLU A 42 -17.63 -5.94 2.80
CA GLU A 42 -17.89 -6.04 1.35
C GLU A 42 -17.54 -4.77 0.56
N ALA A 43 -17.70 -3.61 1.21
CA ALA A 43 -17.40 -2.31 0.61
C ALA A 43 -15.91 -2.00 0.45
N ILE A 44 -15.02 -2.80 1.02
CA ILE A 44 -13.56 -2.65 0.93
C ILE A 44 -12.93 -3.97 0.46
N PRO A 45 -12.03 -3.93 -0.55
CA PRO A 45 -11.39 -5.15 -1.08
C PRO A 45 -10.27 -5.64 -0.15
N HIS A 46 -10.49 -5.57 1.16
CA HIS A 46 -9.49 -5.88 2.17
C HIS A 46 -10.11 -6.41 3.46
N TRP A 47 -9.49 -7.43 4.07
CA TRP A 47 -9.84 -7.86 5.41
C TRP A 47 -9.33 -6.84 6.44
N LEU A 48 -10.16 -6.54 7.43
CA LEU A 48 -9.72 -5.87 8.66
C LEU A 48 -9.32 -6.95 9.66
N TYR A 49 -8.17 -6.77 10.27
CA TYR A 49 -7.59 -7.74 11.19
C TYR A 49 -7.62 -7.23 12.64
N VAL A 50 -7.54 -8.16 13.59
CA VAL A 50 -7.33 -7.83 15.00
C VAL A 50 -6.18 -6.82 15.13
N GLY A 51 -6.42 -5.75 15.87
CA GLY A 51 -5.46 -4.68 16.09
C GLY A 51 -5.51 -3.53 15.08
N ASP A 52 -6.31 -3.66 13.99
CA ASP A 52 -6.57 -2.53 13.10
C ASP A 52 -7.24 -1.39 13.87
N THR A 53 -7.02 -0.17 13.43
CA THR A 53 -7.58 1.06 13.99
C THR A 53 -8.50 1.75 12.99
N ALA A 54 -9.16 2.83 13.41
CA ALA A 54 -9.95 3.69 12.53
C ALA A 54 -9.12 4.16 11.32
N LEU A 55 -7.82 4.42 11.51
CA LEU A 55 -6.92 4.86 10.44
C LEU A 55 -6.64 3.75 9.42
N HIS A 56 -6.50 2.48 9.85
CA HIS A 56 -6.40 1.34 8.94
C HIS A 56 -7.65 1.21 8.06
N LEU A 57 -8.84 1.31 8.68
CA LEU A 57 -10.11 1.25 7.96
C LEU A 57 -10.23 2.37 6.93
N ALA A 58 -9.93 3.62 7.32
CA ALA A 58 -10.02 4.77 6.40
C ALA A 58 -9.04 4.65 5.23
N ALA A 59 -7.80 4.16 5.49
CA ALA A 59 -6.81 3.90 4.46
C ALA A 59 -7.24 2.77 3.50
N ALA A 60 -7.80 1.66 4.02
CA ALA A 60 -8.33 0.56 3.22
C ALA A 60 -9.53 0.98 2.35
N ALA A 61 -10.39 1.85 2.88
CA ALA A 61 -11.55 2.40 2.17
C ALA A 61 -11.18 3.50 1.16
N LEU A 62 -9.92 3.91 1.09
CA LEU A 62 -9.45 5.07 0.30
C LEU A 62 -10.29 6.34 0.58
N ASN A 63 -10.64 6.56 1.84
CA ASN A 63 -11.36 7.75 2.29
C ASN A 63 -10.36 8.78 2.83
N ALA A 64 -9.81 9.63 1.93
CA ALA A 64 -8.80 10.62 2.27
C ALA A 64 -9.29 11.64 3.31
N PRO A 65 -10.51 12.19 3.25
CA PRO A 65 -11.05 13.05 4.31
C PRO A 65 -11.09 12.37 5.68
N ALA A 66 -11.52 11.12 5.75
CA ALA A 66 -11.52 10.38 7.02
C ALA A 66 -10.11 10.15 7.57
N VAL A 67 -9.14 9.83 6.70
CA VAL A 67 -7.73 9.72 7.08
C VAL A 67 -7.23 11.02 7.71
N GLU A 68 -7.48 12.17 7.06
CA GLU A 68 -7.07 13.49 7.56
C GLU A 68 -7.73 13.80 8.91
N LEU A 69 -9.05 13.59 9.03
CA LEU A 69 -9.79 13.82 10.28
C LEU A 69 -9.26 12.96 11.43
N PHE A 70 -8.97 11.67 11.18
CA PHE A 70 -8.42 10.80 12.22
C PHE A 70 -6.98 11.17 12.61
N LEU A 71 -6.13 11.54 11.65
CA LEU A 71 -4.77 12.03 11.93
C LEU A 71 -4.80 13.31 12.78
N ASN A 72 -5.65 14.26 12.42
CA ASN A 72 -5.85 15.51 13.17
C ASN A 72 -6.42 15.27 14.58
N ALA A 73 -7.20 14.20 14.76
CA ALA A 73 -7.71 13.76 16.06
C ALA A 73 -6.70 12.92 16.87
N GLY A 74 -5.46 12.79 16.41
CA GLY A 74 -4.38 12.10 17.11
C GLY A 74 -4.33 10.59 16.90
N ALA A 75 -4.86 10.07 15.80
CA ALA A 75 -4.61 8.69 15.40
C ALA A 75 -3.13 8.47 15.10
N ASP A 76 -2.58 7.35 15.57
CA ASP A 76 -1.17 7.00 15.35
C ASP A 76 -0.97 6.34 13.98
N PRO A 77 -0.27 6.99 13.02
CA PRO A 77 -0.01 6.45 11.69
C PRO A 77 0.96 5.25 11.68
N LYS A 78 1.66 5.00 12.79
CA LYS A 78 2.58 3.87 12.98
C LYS A 78 1.91 2.67 13.65
N SER A 79 0.63 2.77 13.99
CA SER A 79 -0.10 1.66 14.59
C SER A 79 0.01 0.40 13.75
N GLN A 80 0.30 -0.72 14.40
CA GLN A 80 0.39 -2.04 13.77
C GLN A 80 -0.77 -2.92 14.22
N ASN A 81 -1.32 -3.70 13.30
CA ASN A 81 -2.27 -4.76 13.60
C ASN A 81 -1.55 -6.08 13.97
N ARG A 82 -2.31 -7.17 14.20
CA ARG A 82 -1.74 -8.48 14.53
C ARG A 82 -0.79 -9.05 13.46
N ARG A 83 -0.85 -8.56 12.22
CA ARG A 83 0.05 -8.93 11.13
C ARG A 83 1.26 -8.01 10.99
N GLY A 84 1.39 -6.99 11.87
CA GLY A 84 2.41 -5.97 11.78
C GLY A 84 2.17 -4.94 10.67
N ALA A 85 1.03 -5.02 9.98
CA ALA A 85 0.68 -4.07 8.93
C ALA A 85 0.25 -2.73 9.54
N THR A 86 0.61 -1.62 8.89
CA THR A 86 0.27 -0.24 9.25
C THR A 86 -0.78 0.33 8.29
N PRO A 87 -1.40 1.49 8.60
CA PRO A 87 -2.29 2.18 7.66
C PRO A 87 -1.64 2.44 6.29
N LEU A 88 -0.32 2.71 6.23
CA LEU A 88 0.40 2.90 4.97
C LEU A 88 0.42 1.62 4.12
N HIS A 89 0.56 0.44 4.72
CA HIS A 89 0.42 -0.83 4.01
C HIS A 89 -0.96 -0.98 3.38
N TYR A 90 -2.02 -0.57 4.09
CA TYR A 90 -3.40 -0.64 3.62
C TYR A 90 -3.67 0.32 2.46
N ALA A 91 -3.18 1.56 2.55
CA ALA A 91 -3.26 2.53 1.45
C ALA A 91 -2.62 2.00 0.16
N CYS A 92 -1.56 1.19 0.28
CA CYS A 92 -0.81 0.63 -0.85
C CYS A 92 -1.37 -0.69 -1.40
N ASP A 93 -2.27 -1.37 -0.69
CA ASP A 93 -2.91 -2.62 -1.16
C ASP A 93 -4.12 -2.37 -2.08
N ALA A 94 -4.58 -1.13 -2.19
CA ALA A 94 -5.71 -0.77 -3.06
C ALA A 94 -5.34 -0.94 -4.54
N ARG A 95 -6.27 -1.52 -5.30
CA ARG A 95 -6.01 -1.98 -6.67
C ARG A 95 -6.75 -1.14 -7.71
N PRO A 96 -6.12 -0.84 -8.86
CA PRO A 96 -6.76 -0.15 -9.98
C PRO A 96 -8.03 -0.83 -10.50
N MET A 97 -8.14 -2.16 -10.34
CA MET A 97 -9.24 -2.98 -10.86
C MET A 97 -10.39 -3.18 -9.85
N SER A 98 -10.31 -2.61 -8.65
CA SER A 98 -11.39 -2.71 -7.66
C SER A 98 -12.53 -1.79 -8.05
N ALA A 99 -13.61 -2.37 -8.58
CA ALA A 99 -14.78 -1.62 -9.06
C ALA A 99 -15.31 -0.63 -7.99
N GLY A 100 -15.36 0.64 -8.35
CA GLY A 100 -16.07 1.69 -7.61
C GLY A 100 -15.35 2.34 -6.43
N VAL A 101 -14.28 1.76 -5.90
CA VAL A 101 -13.61 2.29 -4.69
C VAL A 101 -12.24 2.91 -5.01
N TRP A 102 -11.52 2.38 -6.00
CA TRP A 102 -10.18 2.87 -6.30
C TRP A 102 -10.20 4.20 -7.05
N ASN A 103 -9.46 5.16 -6.52
CA ASN A 103 -9.22 6.45 -7.15
C ASN A 103 -7.73 6.79 -6.96
N PRO A 104 -6.96 6.99 -8.05
CA PRO A 104 -5.52 7.24 -7.97
C PRO A 104 -5.18 8.50 -7.18
N SER A 105 -5.96 9.57 -7.33
CA SER A 105 -5.74 10.82 -6.60
C SER A 105 -5.97 10.63 -5.09
N SER A 106 -7.02 9.90 -4.70
CA SER A 106 -7.28 9.58 -3.29
C SER A 106 -6.16 8.71 -2.71
N GLN A 107 -5.69 7.71 -3.45
CA GLN A 107 -4.59 6.85 -3.01
C GLN A 107 -3.31 7.65 -2.81
N ALA A 108 -2.92 8.50 -3.78
CA ALA A 108 -1.75 9.36 -3.68
C ALA A 108 -1.86 10.32 -2.50
N GLY A 109 -3.01 10.97 -2.32
CA GLY A 109 -3.28 11.89 -1.23
C GLY A 109 -3.19 11.23 0.15
N ILE A 110 -3.69 10.00 0.31
CA ILE A 110 -3.60 9.24 1.56
C ILE A 110 -2.15 8.87 1.89
N ILE A 111 -1.38 8.40 0.91
CA ILE A 111 0.03 8.09 1.10
C ILE A 111 0.78 9.33 1.56
N ASP A 112 0.59 10.47 0.90
CA ASP A 112 1.20 11.74 1.26
C ASP A 112 0.78 12.23 2.66
N LEU A 113 -0.52 12.14 3.01
CA LEU A 113 -1.02 12.47 4.35
C LEU A 113 -0.34 11.63 5.43
N LEU A 114 -0.31 10.32 5.26
CA LEU A 114 0.31 9.41 6.23
C LEU A 114 1.80 9.71 6.41
N LEU A 115 2.53 9.95 5.32
CA LEU A 115 3.97 10.25 5.38
C LEU A 115 4.25 11.62 6.02
N ARG A 116 3.45 12.65 5.72
CA ARG A 116 3.55 13.96 6.40
C ARG A 116 3.30 13.86 7.91
N HIS A 117 2.44 12.94 8.33
CA HIS A 117 2.18 12.63 9.73
C HIS A 117 3.15 11.59 10.33
N LYS A 118 4.32 11.37 9.68
CA LYS A 118 5.41 10.52 10.19
C LYS A 118 5.10 9.01 10.19
N ALA A 119 4.25 8.53 9.28
CA ALA A 119 4.20 7.09 9.01
C ALA A 119 5.61 6.59 8.66
N ASP A 120 5.96 5.41 9.15
CA ASP A 120 7.26 4.80 8.84
C ASP A 120 7.21 4.17 7.44
N LEU A 121 8.02 4.74 6.54
CA LEU A 121 8.10 4.34 5.14
C LEU A 121 8.69 2.93 4.96
N GLU A 122 9.63 2.57 5.84
CA GLU A 122 10.36 1.29 5.77
C GLU A 122 9.79 0.23 6.74
N GLN A 123 8.69 0.54 7.43
CA GLN A 123 8.07 -0.44 8.32
C GLN A 123 7.76 -1.72 7.56
N VAL A 124 8.15 -2.85 8.10
CA VAL A 124 7.79 -4.17 7.58
C VAL A 124 6.69 -4.81 8.42
N ASP A 125 5.81 -5.55 7.76
CA ASP A 125 4.88 -6.44 8.44
C ASP A 125 5.59 -7.74 8.91
N ARG A 126 4.87 -8.66 9.55
CA ARG A 126 5.43 -9.93 10.04
C ARG A 126 5.97 -10.85 8.93
N GLY A 127 5.59 -10.60 7.68
CA GLY A 127 6.11 -11.29 6.49
C GLY A 127 7.36 -10.62 5.89
N GLY A 128 7.85 -9.52 6.48
CA GLY A 128 8.94 -8.72 5.93
C GLY A 128 8.50 -7.86 4.74
N VAL A 129 7.19 -7.58 4.62
CA VAL A 129 6.59 -6.83 3.50
C VAL A 129 6.57 -5.35 3.86
N THR A 130 7.14 -4.48 3.01
CA THR A 130 6.99 -3.02 3.11
C THR A 130 5.77 -2.53 2.33
N ALA A 131 5.39 -1.27 2.53
CA ALA A 131 4.37 -0.60 1.73
C ALA A 131 4.69 -0.66 0.22
N LEU A 132 5.97 -0.49 -0.17
CA LEU A 132 6.40 -0.59 -1.57
C LEU A 132 6.16 -1.99 -2.15
N HIS A 133 6.45 -3.05 -1.43
CA HIS A 133 6.12 -4.41 -1.87
C HIS A 133 4.62 -4.60 -2.12
N ARG A 134 3.76 -4.02 -1.27
CA ARG A 134 2.31 -4.08 -1.44
C ARG A 134 1.85 -3.31 -2.66
N ALA A 135 2.35 -2.09 -2.87
CA ALA A 135 2.05 -1.26 -4.04
C ALA A 135 2.40 -1.98 -5.36
N VAL A 136 3.58 -2.63 -5.41
CA VAL A 136 4.01 -3.43 -6.58
C VAL A 136 3.08 -4.62 -6.80
N ARG A 137 2.73 -5.38 -5.75
CA ARG A 137 1.79 -6.50 -5.86
C ARG A 137 0.39 -6.08 -6.28
N ALA A 138 -0.07 -4.94 -5.79
CA ALA A 138 -1.37 -4.36 -6.14
C ALA A 138 -1.40 -3.79 -7.58
N ARG A 139 -0.26 -3.73 -8.28
CA ARG A 139 -0.13 -3.11 -9.60
C ARG A 139 -0.59 -1.65 -9.60
N SER A 140 -0.20 -0.89 -8.58
CA SER A 140 -0.51 0.55 -8.47
C SER A 140 0.73 1.41 -8.74
N PRO A 141 0.94 1.91 -9.98
CA PRO A 141 2.04 2.83 -10.31
C PRO A 141 2.01 4.10 -9.47
N VAL A 142 0.81 4.61 -9.19
CA VAL A 142 0.61 5.81 -8.37
C VAL A 142 1.17 5.63 -6.95
N ALA A 143 0.88 4.49 -6.31
CA ALA A 143 1.41 4.20 -4.99
C ALA A 143 2.92 3.98 -5.02
N VAL A 144 3.43 3.24 -6.01
CA VAL A 144 4.88 3.02 -6.22
C VAL A 144 5.58 4.37 -6.39
N GLN A 145 5.10 5.23 -7.28
CA GLN A 145 5.69 6.55 -7.51
C GLN A 145 5.69 7.43 -6.25
N GLY A 146 4.57 7.45 -5.50
CA GLY A 146 4.46 8.22 -4.27
C GLY A 146 5.47 7.77 -3.21
N LEU A 147 5.63 6.46 -3.01
CA LEU A 147 6.59 5.90 -2.06
C LEU A 147 8.04 6.15 -2.49
N LEU A 148 8.36 5.95 -3.78
CA LEU A 148 9.72 6.19 -4.30
C LEU A 148 10.12 7.67 -4.22
N LYS A 149 9.20 8.61 -4.53
CA LYS A 149 9.42 10.04 -4.34
C LYS A 149 9.67 10.42 -2.86
N ALA A 150 9.06 9.67 -1.95
CA ALA A 150 9.27 9.85 -0.51
C ALA A 150 10.58 9.19 -0.01
N GLY A 151 11.33 8.52 -0.87
CA GLY A 151 12.62 7.90 -0.55
C GLY A 151 12.54 6.43 -0.12
N ALA A 152 11.46 5.71 -0.47
CA ALA A 152 11.38 4.28 -0.19
C ALA A 152 12.56 3.51 -0.80
N SER A 153 13.16 2.61 -0.03
CA SER A 153 14.25 1.76 -0.50
C SER A 153 13.74 0.76 -1.55
N VAL A 154 14.36 0.78 -2.73
CA VAL A 154 13.99 -0.09 -3.86
C VAL A 154 14.48 -1.53 -3.72
N ASP A 155 15.45 -1.78 -2.84
CA ASP A 155 16.14 -3.08 -2.71
C ASP A 155 15.83 -3.80 -1.39
N VAL A 156 14.84 -3.34 -0.64
CA VAL A 156 14.37 -4.06 0.56
C VAL A 156 13.95 -5.46 0.19
N ARG A 157 14.46 -6.44 0.93
CA ARG A 157 14.23 -7.86 0.66
C ARG A 157 13.04 -8.40 1.43
N LEU A 158 12.14 -9.04 0.72
CA LEU A 158 10.93 -9.65 1.27
C LEU A 158 11.30 -10.87 2.13
N GLY A 159 11.12 -10.78 3.44
CA GLY A 159 11.24 -11.89 4.39
C GLY A 159 12.27 -12.96 4.03
N LYS A 160 11.94 -14.24 4.27
CA LYS A 160 12.82 -15.37 3.97
C LYS A 160 13.06 -15.61 2.47
N GLY A 161 12.18 -15.12 1.60
CA GLY A 161 12.28 -15.29 0.13
C GLY A 161 13.32 -14.39 -0.50
N GLY A 162 13.76 -13.32 0.16
CA GLY A 162 14.78 -12.39 -0.30
C GLY A 162 14.45 -11.67 -1.62
N SER A 163 13.19 -11.69 -2.05
CA SER A 163 12.75 -11.00 -3.27
C SER A 163 12.69 -9.49 -3.04
N THR A 164 13.24 -8.71 -3.97
CA THR A 164 13.10 -7.25 -3.98
C THR A 164 11.76 -6.84 -4.61
N PRO A 165 11.33 -5.56 -4.49
CA PRO A 165 10.17 -5.05 -5.22
C PRO A 165 10.25 -5.34 -6.73
N LEU A 166 11.44 -5.25 -7.35
CA LEU A 166 11.62 -5.54 -8.77
C LEU A 166 11.39 -7.03 -9.10
N HIS A 167 11.80 -7.97 -8.22
CA HIS A 167 11.44 -9.39 -8.39
C HIS A 167 9.93 -9.62 -8.41
N LEU A 168 9.17 -8.88 -7.60
CA LEU A 168 7.71 -8.98 -7.61
C LEU A 168 7.09 -8.32 -8.85
N ALA A 169 7.69 -7.22 -9.31
CA ALA A 169 7.20 -6.50 -10.48
C ALA A 169 7.26 -7.34 -11.75
N VAL A 170 8.31 -8.15 -11.93
CA VAL A 170 8.50 -8.98 -13.15
C VAL A 170 7.67 -10.26 -13.17
N GLN A 171 7.09 -10.69 -12.04
CA GLN A 171 6.25 -11.88 -11.99
C GLN A 171 4.92 -11.65 -12.70
N SER A 172 4.43 -12.64 -13.42
CA SER A 172 3.13 -12.61 -14.10
C SER A 172 1.93 -12.64 -13.15
N THR A 173 2.14 -13.14 -11.93
CA THR A 173 1.13 -13.22 -10.87
C THR A 173 1.27 -12.04 -9.91
N GLY A 174 0.38 -11.07 -10.04
CA GLY A 174 0.14 -10.06 -9.01
C GLY A 174 -0.82 -10.58 -7.93
N ALA A 175 -1.30 -9.69 -7.08
CA ALA A 175 -2.43 -9.98 -6.21
C ALA A 175 -3.67 -10.36 -7.07
N GLY A 176 -4.60 -11.17 -6.56
CA GLY A 176 -5.80 -11.57 -7.32
C GLY A 176 -6.48 -10.36 -7.97
N GLY A 177 -6.95 -10.48 -9.20
CA GLY A 177 -7.56 -9.38 -9.97
C GLY A 177 -6.57 -8.47 -10.73
N THR A 178 -5.25 -8.71 -10.65
CA THR A 178 -4.26 -7.93 -11.44
C THR A 178 -3.76 -8.70 -12.67
N ALA A 179 -4.35 -9.84 -12.97
CA ALA A 179 -4.09 -10.55 -14.21
C ALA A 179 -4.47 -9.66 -15.41
N GLY A 180 -3.52 -9.40 -16.31
CA GLY A 180 -3.74 -8.51 -17.46
C GLY A 180 -3.34 -7.05 -17.27
N ALA A 181 -2.97 -6.61 -16.06
CA ALA A 181 -2.45 -5.26 -15.79
C ALA A 181 -0.99 -5.10 -16.28
N VAL A 182 -0.78 -5.34 -17.59
CA VAL A 182 0.57 -5.36 -18.18
C VAL A 182 1.14 -3.95 -18.33
N ALA A 183 0.28 -2.95 -18.60
CA ALA A 183 0.72 -1.56 -18.73
C ALA A 183 1.25 -1.05 -17.38
N GLU A 184 0.48 -1.26 -16.32
CA GLU A 184 0.86 -0.90 -14.94
C GLU A 184 2.11 -1.66 -14.50
N GLN A 185 2.23 -2.92 -14.88
CA GLN A 185 3.43 -3.73 -14.61
C GLN A 185 4.69 -3.11 -15.23
N LEU A 186 4.63 -2.73 -16.50
CA LEU A 186 5.75 -2.12 -17.20
C LEU A 186 6.12 -0.75 -16.65
N GLU A 187 5.11 0.05 -16.29
CA GLU A 187 5.30 1.35 -15.65
C GLU A 187 6.00 1.19 -14.28
N ILE A 188 5.56 0.23 -13.47
CA ILE A 188 6.20 -0.07 -12.17
C ILE A 188 7.66 -0.52 -12.35
N ILE A 189 7.96 -1.36 -13.34
CA ILE A 189 9.33 -1.76 -13.65
C ILE A 189 10.18 -0.54 -14.00
N SER A 190 9.68 0.36 -14.88
CA SER A 190 10.36 1.60 -15.23
C SER A 190 10.65 2.47 -14.01
N LEU A 191 9.63 2.71 -13.18
CA LEU A 191 9.75 3.50 -11.95
C LEU A 191 10.82 2.93 -10.99
N LEU A 192 10.83 1.61 -10.80
CA LEU A 192 11.82 0.97 -9.93
C LEU A 192 13.24 1.09 -10.47
N LEU A 193 13.43 0.89 -11.79
CA LEU A 193 14.74 1.03 -12.45
C LEU A 193 15.24 2.48 -12.41
N GLU A 194 14.38 3.46 -12.68
CA GLU A 194 14.68 4.90 -12.59
C GLU A 194 15.18 5.31 -11.20
N HIS A 195 14.69 4.63 -10.14
CA HIS A 195 15.11 4.86 -8.76
C HIS A 195 16.26 3.92 -8.32
N GLY A 196 16.91 3.23 -9.25
CA GLY A 196 18.14 2.48 -9.00
C GLY A 196 17.96 1.03 -8.57
N ALA A 197 16.77 0.43 -8.75
CA ALA A 197 16.59 -1.00 -8.48
C ALA A 197 17.55 -1.84 -9.33
N ASN A 198 18.21 -2.83 -8.71
CA ASN A 198 19.20 -3.66 -9.38
C ASN A 198 18.55 -4.87 -10.10
N PRO A 199 18.52 -4.91 -11.45
CA PRO A 199 17.94 -6.03 -12.20
C PRO A 199 18.77 -7.32 -12.10
N ALA A 200 20.03 -7.25 -11.69
CA ALA A 200 20.89 -8.40 -11.45
C ALA A 200 20.79 -8.95 -10.02
N ALA A 201 20.03 -8.30 -9.15
CA ALA A 201 19.84 -8.78 -7.78
C ALA A 201 19.29 -10.19 -7.76
N SER A 202 19.84 -11.05 -6.90
CA SER A 202 19.35 -12.44 -6.70
C SER A 202 18.54 -12.56 -5.44
N ASN A 203 17.46 -13.34 -5.48
CA ASN A 203 16.65 -13.69 -4.30
C ASN A 203 17.31 -14.84 -3.49
N ALA A 204 16.68 -15.28 -2.40
CA ALA A 204 17.20 -16.35 -1.56
C ALA A 204 17.35 -17.73 -2.26
N LYS A 205 16.74 -17.90 -3.44
CA LYS A 205 16.88 -19.11 -4.28
C LYS A 205 17.96 -18.97 -5.34
N GLY A 206 18.77 -17.90 -5.29
CA GLY A 206 19.79 -17.58 -6.30
C GLY A 206 19.25 -17.14 -7.64
N LYS A 207 17.93 -16.91 -7.78
CA LYS A 207 17.32 -16.42 -9.03
C LYS A 207 17.44 -14.92 -9.11
N SER A 208 18.02 -14.43 -10.22
CA SER A 208 18.03 -13.01 -10.55
C SER A 208 16.63 -12.50 -10.95
N VAL A 209 16.48 -11.18 -11.03
CA VAL A 209 15.25 -10.57 -11.56
C VAL A 209 14.98 -11.03 -12.99
N TYR A 210 16.03 -11.17 -13.82
CA TYR A 210 15.92 -11.70 -15.19
C TYR A 210 15.41 -13.13 -15.24
N ASP A 211 15.85 -14.01 -14.32
CA ASP A 211 15.38 -15.39 -14.22
C ASP A 211 13.91 -15.48 -13.82
N CYS A 212 13.43 -14.47 -13.10
CA CYS A 212 12.03 -14.37 -12.67
C CYS A 212 11.12 -13.73 -13.73
N ALA A 213 11.67 -13.13 -14.78
CA ALA A 213 10.90 -12.46 -15.83
C ALA A 213 10.18 -13.49 -16.74
N GLY A 214 8.83 -13.49 -16.66
CA GLY A 214 7.97 -14.51 -17.25
C GLY A 214 7.80 -14.46 -18.78
N ASN A 215 8.24 -13.37 -19.45
CA ASN A 215 8.10 -13.20 -20.90
C ASN A 215 9.09 -12.18 -21.46
N ASP A 216 9.28 -12.20 -22.78
CA ASP A 216 10.26 -11.34 -23.48
C ASP A 216 9.92 -9.85 -23.40
N ARG A 217 8.65 -9.47 -23.27
CA ARG A 217 8.27 -8.07 -23.10
C ARG A 217 8.80 -7.49 -21.79
N ILE A 218 8.70 -8.27 -20.71
CA ILE A 218 9.24 -7.90 -19.40
C ILE A 218 10.77 -7.90 -19.43
N ARG A 219 11.41 -8.89 -20.09
CA ARG A 219 12.88 -8.93 -20.24
C ARG A 219 13.39 -7.69 -20.94
N ARG A 220 12.79 -7.29 -22.09
CA ARG A 220 13.13 -6.06 -22.79
C ARG A 220 12.93 -4.80 -21.94
N ALA A 221 11.94 -4.79 -21.04
CA ALA A 221 11.75 -3.66 -20.14
C ALA A 221 12.88 -3.54 -19.11
N LEU A 222 13.45 -4.66 -18.65
CA LEU A 222 14.62 -4.68 -17.76
C LEU A 222 15.92 -4.21 -18.45
N GLU A 223 16.03 -4.39 -19.76
CA GLU A 223 17.20 -3.98 -20.56
C GLU A 223 17.19 -2.48 -20.87
N ARG A 224 16.04 -1.83 -20.77
CA ARG A 224 15.90 -0.39 -20.90
C ARG A 224 16.36 0.30 -19.63
N THR A 225 17.67 0.30 -19.38
CA THR A 225 18.27 1.15 -18.35
C THR A 225 17.98 2.60 -18.74
N PRO A 226 17.36 3.43 -17.89
CA PRO A 226 17.29 4.85 -18.17
C PRO A 226 18.74 5.34 -18.27
N GLU A 227 19.11 5.92 -19.43
CA GLU A 227 20.34 6.68 -19.53
C GLU A 227 20.35 7.65 -18.34
N ARG A 228 21.38 7.53 -17.51
CA ARG A 228 21.61 8.53 -16.44
C ARG A 228 21.63 9.87 -17.17
N ARG A 229 20.61 10.68 -16.96
CA ARG A 229 20.69 12.10 -17.29
C ARG A 229 21.78 12.62 -16.38
N ASP A 230 22.98 12.75 -16.94
CA ASP A 230 24.07 13.46 -16.32
C ASP A 230 23.52 14.82 -15.90
N GLN A 231 23.38 15.00 -14.60
CA GLN A 231 23.12 16.30 -14.03
C GLN A 231 24.44 17.06 -14.11
N SER A 232 24.59 17.80 -15.21
CA SER A 232 25.59 18.87 -15.38
C SER A 232 25.11 20.11 -14.65
#